data_015d10b4d47d9d9c8e92dda2fb4551e4
#
_entry.id   015d10b4d47d9d9c8e92dda2fb4551e4
#
_cell.length_a   1.000
_cell.length_b   1.000
_cell.length_c   1.000
_cell.angle_alpha   90.00
_cell.angle_beta   90.00
_cell.angle_gamma   90.00
#
_symmetry.space_group_name_H-M   'P 1'
#
loop_
_entity.id
_entity.type
_entity.pdbx_description
1 polymer ?
#
loop_
_entity_poly.entity_id
_entity_poly.type
_entity_poly.pdbx_seq_one_letter_code
_entity_poly.pdbx_strand_id
1 'polypeptide(L)'
;MSVDEQEMISDRPTPDPLPKSSKSKTPNPKSSTLRNGSVVIAAITSCTNTSNPSVMLAAGLLAKKAVERGLTVDPTIKASLAPGSRVVSDYLNATGLQPYLDKLGFNLVGYGCTTCIGNSGPLPTAVEKAVVDHDLIAASVLSGNRNFEARVHSSVKANFLMSPPLVVAFALAGRVDLDLAKDSLGLGKDGKAVYLRDLWPTREEIGQAMKSALQPEVFQRLYRDFSKQNPAWNEIPSKPGLTYAWDRKSTYIQEPPFFENFALQPSPLSGIQSARCLGIFGDSVTTDHISPAGNIKKTSPAGAYLIEQGVPAEDFNSYGARRGNDRVMTRGTFANVRIKNLMLPGVEGGMTLNLLDPKKPQLSIFDAAANYRKSNIPLVILAGKEYGTGSSRDWAAKGTRLLGVRAVVAESFERIHRSNLVGMGVLPCTFPEGVNAQTLKLNGTETFSIEGLSQPPKPQEKLTLRIQRENGSTEKTEILSRLDTPVEVEYYLHGGILPYVLRQILSR
;
A
#
# COMPACT_ATOMS: atom_id res chain seq x y z
N MET A 1 -12.91 27.39 1.66
CA MET A 1 -13.36 26.65 0.48
C MET A 1 -14.60 25.86 0.85
N SER A 2 -15.65 25.92 0.05
CA SER A 2 -16.92 25.21 0.28
C SER A 2 -17.11 24.11 -0.75
N VAL A 3 -17.67 22.99 -0.32
CA VAL A 3 -17.99 21.84 -1.14
C VAL A 3 -19.49 21.59 -1.05
N ASP A 4 -20.16 21.35 -2.17
CA ASP A 4 -21.60 21.09 -2.22
C ASP A 4 -21.88 19.64 -1.76
N GLU A 5 -22.73 19.49 -0.77
CA GLU A 5 -23.11 18.20 -0.18
C GLU A 5 -23.91 17.32 -1.17
N GLN A 6 -24.70 17.92 -2.07
CA GLN A 6 -25.43 17.16 -3.10
C GLN A 6 -24.50 16.53 -4.12
N GLU A 7 -23.45 17.25 -4.57
CA GLU A 7 -22.45 16.75 -5.49
C GLU A 7 -21.66 15.58 -4.89
N MET A 8 -21.37 15.63 -3.57
CA MET A 8 -20.70 14.55 -2.87
C MET A 8 -21.55 13.27 -2.74
N ILE A 9 -22.87 13.40 -2.61
CA ILE A 9 -23.76 12.25 -2.48
C ILE A 9 -23.92 11.52 -3.81
N SER A 10 -23.89 12.21 -4.95
CA SER A 10 -24.03 11.62 -6.28
C SER A 10 -22.88 10.69 -6.66
N ASP A 11 -21.70 10.90 -6.10
CA ASP A 11 -20.49 10.12 -6.40
C ASP A 11 -20.30 8.86 -5.52
N ARG A 12 -21.22 8.58 -4.63
CA ARG A 12 -21.19 7.33 -3.86
C ARG A 12 -21.65 6.18 -4.76
N PRO A 13 -20.91 5.03 -4.81
CA PRO A 13 -21.41 3.86 -5.48
C PRO A 13 -22.76 3.49 -4.86
N THR A 14 -23.81 3.49 -5.66
CA THR A 14 -25.16 3.10 -5.24
C THR A 14 -25.14 1.63 -4.80
N PRO A 15 -25.49 1.31 -3.55
CA PRO A 15 -25.90 -0.04 -3.22
C PRO A 15 -27.19 -0.35 -4.01
N ASP A 16 -27.39 -1.61 -4.36
CA ASP A 16 -28.65 -2.08 -4.97
C ASP A 16 -29.87 -1.49 -4.24
N PRO A 17 -30.96 -1.17 -4.94
CA PRO A 17 -32.06 -0.39 -4.39
C PRO A 17 -32.71 -1.11 -3.22
N LEU A 18 -32.48 -0.59 -2.02
CA LEU A 18 -33.27 -0.94 -0.84
C LEU A 18 -34.73 -0.53 -1.04
N PRO A 19 -35.71 -1.25 -0.52
CA PRO A 19 -37.11 -0.97 -0.73
C PRO A 19 -37.48 0.43 -0.24
N LYS A 20 -38.24 1.16 -1.06
CA LYS A 20 -38.69 2.53 -0.83
C LYS A 20 -39.37 2.68 0.52
N SER A 21 -38.68 3.25 1.50
CA SER A 21 -39.31 3.74 2.72
C SER A 21 -39.35 5.28 2.70
N SER A 22 -40.57 5.76 2.92
CA SER A 22 -41.01 7.12 3.23
C SER A 22 -40.02 8.30 3.16
N LYS A 23 -40.39 9.29 2.35
CA LYS A 23 -39.77 10.62 2.25
C LYS A 23 -39.57 11.28 3.64
N SER A 24 -38.36 11.20 4.19
CA SER A 24 -37.91 12.11 5.21
C SER A 24 -37.50 13.41 4.50
N LYS A 25 -37.99 14.54 4.95
CA LYS A 25 -37.52 15.87 4.51
C LYS A 25 -36.09 16.01 4.93
N THR A 26 -35.18 15.90 3.98
CA THR A 26 -33.75 16.21 4.17
C THR A 26 -33.60 17.70 4.51
N PRO A 27 -32.87 18.08 5.55
CA PRO A 27 -32.47 19.45 5.78
C PRO A 27 -31.68 19.98 4.58
N ASN A 28 -31.80 21.25 4.27
CA ASN A 28 -31.04 21.96 3.25
C ASN A 28 -29.54 21.62 3.41
N PRO A 29 -28.84 21.20 2.35
CA PRO A 29 -27.42 20.83 2.46
C PRO A 29 -26.63 22.08 2.95
N LYS A 30 -25.88 21.90 4.04
CA LYS A 30 -24.95 22.92 4.52
C LYS A 30 -23.67 22.80 3.67
N SER A 31 -23.18 23.91 3.14
CA SER A 31 -21.89 23.93 2.48
C SER A 31 -20.77 23.71 3.52
N SER A 32 -19.93 22.73 3.29
CA SER A 32 -18.78 22.44 4.15
C SER A 32 -17.54 23.17 3.64
N THR A 33 -16.72 23.68 4.55
CA THR A 33 -15.49 24.40 4.22
C THR A 33 -14.27 23.55 4.56
N LEU A 34 -13.50 23.13 3.54
CA LEU A 34 -12.24 22.44 3.71
C LEU A 34 -11.07 23.42 3.87
N ARG A 35 -10.13 23.07 4.77
CA ARG A 35 -8.91 23.83 5.05
C ARG A 35 -7.76 22.89 5.43
N ASN A 36 -6.56 23.43 5.61
CA ASN A 36 -5.44 22.67 6.17
C ASN A 36 -5.83 22.09 7.54
N GLY A 37 -5.55 20.81 7.75
CA GLY A 37 -5.95 20.08 8.96
C GLY A 37 -7.37 19.52 8.94
N SER A 38 -8.20 19.75 7.90
CA SER A 38 -9.50 19.09 7.76
C SER A 38 -9.33 17.58 7.61
N VAL A 39 -10.14 16.82 8.35
CA VAL A 39 -10.22 15.37 8.21
C VAL A 39 -11.09 15.04 7.01
N VAL A 40 -10.58 14.26 6.06
CA VAL A 40 -11.32 13.78 4.88
C VAL A 40 -11.46 12.26 4.85
N ILE A 41 -10.69 11.55 5.68
CA ILE A 41 -10.81 10.10 5.88
C ILE A 41 -10.78 9.80 7.38
N ALA A 42 -11.76 9.04 7.86
CA ALA A 42 -11.80 8.51 9.22
C ALA A 42 -12.05 7.00 9.19
N ALA A 43 -11.07 6.18 9.57
CA ALA A 43 -11.17 4.75 9.38
C ALA A 43 -10.82 3.95 10.65
N ILE A 44 -11.78 3.15 11.11
CA ILE A 44 -11.50 2.05 12.03
C ILE A 44 -11.13 0.85 11.17
N THR A 45 -9.84 0.54 11.07
CA THR A 45 -9.30 -0.51 10.19
C THR A 45 -8.61 -1.60 10.98
N SER A 46 -8.56 -2.79 10.41
CA SER A 46 -7.94 -3.96 11.04
C SER A 46 -6.44 -3.75 11.26
N CYS A 47 -6.06 -3.67 12.50
CA CYS A 47 -4.69 -3.71 13.00
C CYS A 47 -4.73 -4.12 14.49
N THR A 48 -3.63 -4.02 15.20
CA THR A 48 -3.52 -4.44 16.60
C THR A 48 -4.64 -3.91 17.50
N ASN A 49 -5.06 -2.65 17.29
CA ASN A 49 -6.10 -2.02 18.11
C ASN A 49 -7.48 -2.66 17.94
N THR A 50 -7.85 -3.12 16.75
CA THR A 50 -9.17 -3.71 16.51
C THR A 50 -9.31 -5.15 16.97
N SER A 51 -8.22 -5.76 17.39
CA SER A 51 -8.24 -7.07 18.06
C SER A 51 -8.56 -6.98 19.56
N ASN A 52 -8.58 -5.78 20.13
CA ASN A 52 -8.93 -5.55 21.53
C ASN A 52 -10.42 -5.18 21.67
N PRO A 53 -11.27 -6.08 22.20
CA PRO A 53 -12.71 -5.81 22.30
C PRO A 53 -13.05 -4.58 23.14
N SER A 54 -12.30 -4.30 24.22
CA SER A 54 -12.57 -3.15 25.08
C SER A 54 -12.44 -1.83 24.34
N VAL A 55 -11.47 -1.73 23.43
CA VAL A 55 -11.22 -0.51 22.63
C VAL A 55 -12.31 -0.34 21.55
N MET A 56 -12.74 -1.44 20.93
CA MET A 56 -13.82 -1.41 19.93
C MET A 56 -15.17 -1.08 20.56
N LEU A 57 -15.47 -1.67 21.73
CA LEU A 57 -16.68 -1.34 22.49
C LEU A 57 -16.66 0.12 22.98
N ALA A 58 -15.48 0.62 23.38
CA ALA A 58 -15.33 2.04 23.74
C ALA A 58 -15.65 2.96 22.54
N ALA A 59 -15.22 2.61 21.32
CA ALA A 59 -15.58 3.38 20.11
C ALA A 59 -17.11 3.37 19.86
N GLY A 60 -17.75 2.21 20.00
CA GLY A 60 -19.19 2.07 19.87
C GLY A 60 -19.98 2.84 20.95
N LEU A 61 -19.54 2.80 22.20
CA LEU A 61 -20.14 3.58 23.31
C LEU A 61 -19.98 5.09 23.11
N LEU A 62 -18.82 5.55 22.62
CA LEU A 62 -18.59 6.95 22.28
C LEU A 62 -19.53 7.36 21.14
N ALA A 63 -19.63 6.56 20.09
CA ALA A 63 -20.55 6.81 18.98
C ALA A 63 -22.02 6.89 19.46
N LYS A 64 -22.44 6.00 20.36
CA LYS A 64 -23.77 6.00 20.98
C LYS A 64 -24.03 7.33 21.69
N LYS A 65 -23.15 7.74 22.60
CA LYS A 65 -23.28 9.00 23.35
C LYS A 65 -23.29 10.22 22.43
N ALA A 66 -22.50 10.21 21.35
CA ALA A 66 -22.45 11.28 20.36
C ALA A 66 -23.80 11.42 19.60
N VAL A 67 -24.30 10.30 19.08
CA VAL A 67 -25.58 10.27 18.34
C VAL A 67 -26.75 10.65 19.25
N GLU A 68 -26.77 10.19 20.49
CA GLU A 68 -27.83 10.53 21.48
C GLU A 68 -27.82 12.03 21.81
N ARG A 69 -26.67 12.69 21.74
CA ARG A 69 -26.53 14.16 21.86
C ARG A 69 -26.79 14.92 20.56
N GLY A 70 -26.99 14.22 19.44
CA GLY A 70 -27.29 14.81 18.14
C GLY A 70 -26.07 15.23 17.33
N LEU A 71 -24.88 14.76 17.69
CA LEU A 71 -23.68 14.96 16.88
C LEU A 71 -23.72 14.10 15.61
N THR A 72 -23.17 14.61 14.54
CA THR A 72 -23.02 13.95 13.24
C THR A 72 -21.61 14.15 12.71
N VAL A 73 -21.14 13.25 11.86
CA VAL A 73 -19.91 13.42 11.10
C VAL A 73 -20.20 14.21 9.83
N ASP A 74 -19.31 15.14 9.49
CA ASP A 74 -19.43 15.95 8.27
C ASP A 74 -19.39 15.04 7.03
N PRO A 75 -20.29 15.23 6.03
CA PRO A 75 -20.34 14.39 4.83
C PRO A 75 -19.09 14.47 3.94
N THR A 76 -18.24 15.49 4.10
CA THR A 76 -16.92 15.54 3.43
C THR A 76 -15.96 14.47 3.95
N ILE A 77 -16.27 13.84 5.09
CA ILE A 77 -15.43 12.81 5.72
C ILE A 77 -15.86 11.42 5.28
N LYS A 78 -15.01 10.72 4.60
CA LYS A 78 -15.19 9.32 4.27
C LYS A 78 -14.90 8.46 5.50
N ALA A 79 -15.93 8.11 6.25
CA ALA A 79 -15.82 7.21 7.40
C ALA A 79 -15.96 5.74 6.96
N SER A 80 -15.31 4.80 7.69
CA SER A 80 -15.42 3.37 7.42
C SER A 80 -15.04 2.51 8.62
N LEU A 81 -15.61 1.30 8.68
CA LEU A 81 -15.28 0.25 9.64
C LEU A 81 -14.86 -1.01 8.89
N ALA A 82 -13.63 -1.47 9.13
CA ALA A 82 -13.10 -2.73 8.60
C ALA A 82 -12.36 -3.50 9.69
N PRO A 83 -13.07 -4.23 10.56
CA PRO A 83 -12.47 -4.92 11.69
C PRO A 83 -11.68 -6.16 11.28
N GLY A 84 -10.90 -6.73 12.20
CA GLY A 84 -10.04 -7.89 11.93
C GLY A 84 -10.80 -9.20 11.71
N SER A 85 -12.02 -9.32 12.21
CA SER A 85 -12.80 -10.55 12.12
C SER A 85 -14.31 -10.31 12.28
N ARG A 86 -15.09 -11.33 11.89
CA ARG A 86 -16.55 -11.35 12.09
C ARG A 86 -16.96 -11.32 13.56
N VAL A 87 -16.10 -11.75 14.48
CA VAL A 87 -16.36 -11.68 15.92
C VAL A 87 -16.57 -10.24 16.38
N VAL A 88 -15.82 -9.29 15.80
CA VAL A 88 -15.98 -7.85 16.10
C VAL A 88 -17.37 -7.36 15.71
N SER A 89 -17.82 -7.69 14.51
CA SER A 89 -19.16 -7.31 14.06
C SER A 89 -20.25 -7.99 14.90
N ASP A 90 -20.03 -9.24 15.30
CA ASP A 90 -20.98 -9.99 16.13
C ASP A 90 -21.18 -9.30 17.49
N TYR A 91 -20.11 -8.99 18.22
CA TYR A 91 -20.25 -8.35 19.52
C TYR A 91 -20.72 -6.88 19.45
N LEU A 92 -20.38 -6.13 18.39
CA LEU A 92 -20.92 -4.79 18.18
C LEU A 92 -22.44 -4.82 17.94
N ASN A 93 -22.93 -5.85 17.22
CA ASN A 93 -24.37 -6.08 17.04
C ASN A 93 -25.04 -6.57 18.32
N ALA A 94 -24.46 -7.55 19.02
CA ALA A 94 -24.99 -8.10 20.27
C ALA A 94 -25.12 -7.03 21.37
N THR A 95 -24.20 -6.07 21.40
CA THR A 95 -24.24 -4.93 22.33
C THR A 95 -25.10 -3.77 21.84
N GLY A 96 -25.68 -3.84 20.64
CA GLY A 96 -26.49 -2.77 20.03
C GLY A 96 -25.69 -1.51 19.68
N LEU A 97 -24.36 -1.62 19.52
CA LEU A 97 -23.48 -0.46 19.26
C LEU A 97 -23.26 -0.21 17.77
N GLN A 98 -23.35 -1.24 16.91
CA GLN A 98 -23.16 -1.10 15.46
C GLN A 98 -24.08 -0.02 14.83
N PRO A 99 -25.39 0.07 15.14
CA PRO A 99 -26.25 1.08 14.55
C PRO A 99 -25.83 2.55 14.83
N TYR A 100 -25.14 2.79 15.94
CA TYR A 100 -24.62 4.13 16.26
C TYR A 100 -23.35 4.46 15.47
N LEU A 101 -22.48 3.45 15.22
CA LEU A 101 -21.35 3.60 14.34
C LEU A 101 -21.81 3.87 12.90
N ASP A 102 -22.82 3.13 12.42
CA ASP A 102 -23.42 3.31 11.10
C ASP A 102 -23.99 4.72 10.90
N LYS A 103 -24.69 5.25 11.92
CA LYS A 103 -25.23 6.63 11.89
C LYS A 103 -24.15 7.70 11.75
N LEU A 104 -22.94 7.42 12.22
CA LEU A 104 -21.77 8.31 12.05
C LEU A 104 -20.97 7.98 10.77
N GLY A 105 -21.47 7.10 9.91
CA GLY A 105 -20.82 6.71 8.65
C GLY A 105 -19.77 5.62 8.77
N PHE A 106 -19.51 5.09 9.97
CA PHE A 106 -18.60 3.95 10.17
C PHE A 106 -19.28 2.61 9.81
N ASN A 107 -19.72 2.53 8.56
CA ASN A 107 -20.34 1.30 8.03
C ASN A 107 -19.30 0.22 7.84
N LEU A 108 -19.72 -1.05 8.01
CA LEU A 108 -18.88 -2.20 7.71
C LEU A 108 -18.63 -2.29 6.20
N VAL A 109 -17.38 -2.11 5.78
CA VAL A 109 -16.96 -2.15 4.36
C VAL A 109 -16.17 -3.40 4.01
N GLY A 110 -15.76 -4.18 4.98
CA GLY A 110 -14.98 -5.42 4.81
C GLY A 110 -14.29 -5.83 6.09
N TYR A 111 -13.44 -6.84 5.97
CA TYR A 111 -12.61 -7.34 7.08
C TYR A 111 -11.14 -7.30 6.68
N GLY A 112 -10.29 -6.85 7.59
CA GLY A 112 -8.85 -6.82 7.35
C GLY A 112 -8.28 -5.43 7.05
N CYS A 113 -7.07 -5.42 6.49
CA CYS A 113 -6.36 -4.19 6.15
C CYS A 113 -6.99 -3.53 4.92
N THR A 114 -7.81 -2.50 5.13
CA THR A 114 -8.43 -1.71 4.08
C THR A 114 -7.75 -0.34 3.95
N THR A 115 -8.19 0.65 4.68
CA THR A 115 -7.65 2.03 4.62
C THR A 115 -6.15 2.10 4.96
N CYS A 116 -5.66 1.31 5.91
CA CYS A 116 -4.25 1.28 6.28
C CYS A 116 -3.30 0.92 5.12
N ILE A 117 -3.80 0.25 4.07
CA ILE A 117 -3.03 -0.14 2.88
C ILE A 117 -3.46 0.65 1.62
N GLY A 118 -4.28 1.68 1.76
CA GLY A 118 -4.73 2.49 0.63
C GLY A 118 -5.92 1.91 -0.14
N ASN A 119 -6.67 0.99 0.45
CA ASN A 119 -7.86 0.38 -0.16
C ASN A 119 -9.18 1.00 0.32
N SER A 120 -9.17 2.25 0.77
CA SER A 120 -10.40 2.98 1.11
C SER A 120 -11.19 3.44 -0.12
N GLY A 121 -10.64 3.25 -1.31
CA GLY A 121 -11.21 3.77 -2.55
C GLY A 121 -10.98 5.28 -2.72
N PRO A 122 -11.47 5.90 -3.83
CA PRO A 122 -11.31 7.32 -4.08
C PRO A 122 -12.04 8.17 -3.03
N LEU A 123 -11.60 9.41 -2.85
CA LEU A 123 -12.39 10.42 -2.16
C LEU A 123 -13.59 10.79 -3.04
N PRO A 124 -14.69 11.33 -2.48
CA PRO A 124 -15.73 12.01 -3.27
C PRO A 124 -15.10 13.04 -4.19
N THR A 125 -15.54 13.10 -5.46
CA THR A 125 -14.89 13.91 -6.51
C THR A 125 -14.75 15.37 -6.11
N ALA A 126 -15.79 15.97 -5.52
CA ALA A 126 -15.75 17.35 -5.07
C ALA A 126 -14.71 17.58 -3.95
N VAL A 127 -14.57 16.63 -3.02
CA VAL A 127 -13.56 16.68 -1.93
C VAL A 127 -12.16 16.55 -2.51
N GLU A 128 -11.93 15.56 -3.39
CA GLU A 128 -10.61 15.34 -3.99
C GLU A 128 -10.18 16.54 -4.82
N LYS A 129 -11.10 17.07 -5.65
CA LYS A 129 -10.85 18.27 -6.44
C LYS A 129 -10.47 19.46 -5.55
N ALA A 130 -11.24 19.70 -4.48
CA ALA A 130 -10.96 20.77 -3.54
C ALA A 130 -9.58 20.61 -2.88
N VAL A 131 -9.20 19.41 -2.46
CA VAL A 131 -7.90 19.13 -1.86
C VAL A 131 -6.75 19.36 -2.85
N VAL A 132 -6.91 18.91 -4.10
CA VAL A 132 -5.86 18.99 -5.13
C VAL A 132 -5.73 20.42 -5.68
N ASP A 133 -6.83 21.06 -6.08
CA ASP A 133 -6.82 22.38 -6.73
C ASP A 133 -6.28 23.50 -5.82
N HIS A 134 -6.47 23.34 -4.51
CA HIS A 134 -6.02 24.32 -3.51
C HIS A 134 -4.80 23.86 -2.70
N ASP A 135 -4.18 22.76 -3.11
CA ASP A 135 -2.99 22.17 -2.47
C ASP A 135 -3.14 22.01 -0.93
N LEU A 136 -4.33 21.60 -0.47
CA LEU A 136 -4.61 21.49 0.96
C LEU A 136 -3.82 20.37 1.62
N ILE A 137 -3.40 20.61 2.85
CA ILE A 137 -2.89 19.59 3.75
C ILE A 137 -4.10 18.95 4.46
N ALA A 138 -4.84 18.12 3.71
CA ALA A 138 -5.93 17.33 4.27
C ALA A 138 -5.40 16.19 5.13
N ALA A 139 -6.20 15.78 6.12
CA ALA A 139 -5.81 14.76 7.09
C ALA A 139 -6.63 13.47 6.96
N SER A 140 -5.99 12.35 7.26
CA SER A 140 -6.66 11.10 7.61
C SER A 140 -6.42 10.72 9.07
N VAL A 141 -7.44 10.17 9.72
CA VAL A 141 -7.37 9.60 11.07
C VAL A 141 -7.74 8.13 11.02
N LEU A 142 -6.85 7.24 11.46
CA LEU A 142 -7.09 5.81 11.30
C LEU A 142 -6.50 4.98 12.45
N SER A 143 -7.17 3.86 12.76
CA SER A 143 -6.69 2.90 13.76
C SER A 143 -5.70 1.89 13.18
N GLY A 144 -4.98 2.26 12.13
CA GLY A 144 -3.98 1.45 11.47
C GLY A 144 -2.65 1.37 12.22
N ASN A 145 -1.64 0.77 11.57
CA ASN A 145 -0.27 0.68 12.10
C ASN A 145 0.79 1.26 11.15
N ARG A 146 0.37 1.91 10.06
CA ARG A 146 1.22 2.58 9.07
C ARG A 146 0.56 3.86 8.59
N ASN A 147 1.31 4.94 8.55
CA ASN A 147 0.84 6.27 8.16
C ASN A 147 1.77 6.99 7.19
N PHE A 148 2.50 6.24 6.36
CA PHE A 148 3.37 6.83 5.35
C PHE A 148 2.58 7.68 4.36
N GLU A 149 3.18 8.78 3.94
CA GLU A 149 2.62 9.65 2.91
C GLU A 149 2.32 8.86 1.63
N ALA A 150 1.21 9.23 0.97
CA ALA A 150 0.68 8.56 -0.21
C ALA A 150 0.32 7.07 -0.05
N ARG A 151 0.43 6.50 1.18
CA ARG A 151 0.03 5.12 1.45
C ARG A 151 -1.47 4.98 1.68
N VAL A 152 -2.04 5.86 2.53
CA VAL A 152 -3.48 5.80 2.87
C VAL A 152 -4.31 6.29 1.68
N HIS A 153 -3.94 7.45 1.14
CA HIS A 153 -4.53 8.02 -0.07
C HIS A 153 -3.53 8.99 -0.74
N SER A 154 -3.45 8.97 -2.07
CA SER A 154 -2.48 9.78 -2.81
C SER A 154 -2.64 11.29 -2.63
N SER A 155 -3.87 11.77 -2.39
CA SER A 155 -4.17 13.18 -2.21
C SER A 155 -4.16 13.64 -0.75
N VAL A 156 -3.96 12.73 0.22
CA VAL A 156 -3.94 13.05 1.66
C VAL A 156 -2.50 13.07 2.17
N LYS A 157 -2.05 14.25 2.61
CA LYS A 157 -0.66 14.49 3.00
C LYS A 157 -0.40 14.19 4.49
N ALA A 158 -1.38 14.41 5.37
CA ALA A 158 -1.24 14.23 6.83
C ALA A 158 -2.01 13.00 7.30
N ASN A 159 -1.33 12.00 7.86
CA ASN A 159 -1.94 10.75 8.27
C ASN A 159 -1.64 10.48 9.75
N PHE A 160 -2.68 10.30 10.56
CA PHE A 160 -2.56 10.13 12.01
C PHE A 160 -3.06 8.76 12.46
N LEU A 161 -2.20 8.04 13.18
CA LEU A 161 -2.55 6.77 13.83
C LEU A 161 -3.12 7.03 15.22
N MET A 162 -4.26 6.42 15.52
CA MET A 162 -4.90 6.58 16.82
C MET A 162 -5.80 5.41 17.17
N SER A 163 -6.25 5.34 18.41
CA SER A 163 -7.20 4.31 18.84
C SER A 163 -8.57 4.49 18.19
N PRO A 164 -9.37 3.41 18.02
CA PRO A 164 -10.72 3.49 17.47
C PRO A 164 -11.64 4.56 18.09
N PRO A 165 -11.69 4.75 19.43
CA PRO A 165 -12.48 5.84 20.01
C PRO A 165 -12.01 7.23 19.58
N LEU A 166 -10.69 7.43 19.45
CA LEU A 166 -10.15 8.72 18.99
C LEU A 166 -10.43 8.95 17.50
N VAL A 167 -10.45 7.91 16.67
CA VAL A 167 -10.90 8.01 15.27
C VAL A 167 -12.33 8.58 15.22
N VAL A 168 -13.24 8.05 16.04
CA VAL A 168 -14.60 8.58 16.12
C VAL A 168 -14.63 10.03 16.60
N ALA A 169 -13.83 10.37 17.64
CA ALA A 169 -13.78 11.74 18.17
C ALA A 169 -13.28 12.75 17.13
N PHE A 170 -12.20 12.44 16.42
CA PHE A 170 -11.69 13.34 15.37
C PHE A 170 -12.57 13.40 14.12
N ALA A 171 -13.32 12.33 13.82
CA ALA A 171 -14.34 12.37 12.78
C ALA A 171 -15.49 13.34 13.13
N LEU A 172 -15.92 13.33 14.40
CA LEU A 172 -16.93 14.28 14.90
C LEU A 172 -16.43 15.74 14.86
N ALA A 173 -15.16 15.97 15.24
CA ALA A 173 -14.53 17.28 15.21
C ALA A 173 -14.26 17.79 13.79
N GLY A 174 -14.07 16.91 12.81
CA GLY A 174 -13.80 17.24 11.41
C GLY A 174 -12.42 17.83 11.12
N ARG A 175 -11.53 17.94 12.12
CA ARG A 175 -10.22 18.58 12.03
C ARG A 175 -9.22 17.98 13.02
N VAL A 176 -7.92 18.09 12.74
CA VAL A 176 -6.86 17.59 13.62
C VAL A 176 -6.17 18.69 14.45
N ASP A 177 -6.40 19.94 14.14
CA ASP A 177 -5.83 21.12 14.80
C ASP A 177 -6.65 21.56 16.02
N LEU A 178 -6.93 20.63 16.96
CA LEU A 178 -7.71 20.92 18.17
C LEU A 178 -7.08 20.25 19.41
N ASP A 179 -7.34 20.86 20.57
CA ASP A 179 -7.02 20.30 21.88
C ASP A 179 -8.27 19.57 22.42
N LEU A 180 -8.26 18.23 22.36
CA LEU A 180 -9.38 17.40 22.83
C LEU A 180 -9.76 17.61 24.32
N ALA A 181 -8.88 18.18 25.12
CA ALA A 181 -9.17 18.49 26.51
C ALA A 181 -9.98 19.78 26.68
N LYS A 182 -9.87 20.71 25.72
CA LYS A 182 -10.44 22.06 25.82
C LYS A 182 -11.49 22.38 24.76
N ASP A 183 -11.25 21.89 23.53
CA ASP A 183 -12.10 22.23 22.39
C ASP A 183 -13.31 21.30 22.31
N SER A 184 -14.43 21.85 21.85
CA SER A 184 -15.63 21.07 21.59
C SER A 184 -15.52 20.26 20.30
N LEU A 185 -16.18 19.10 20.29
CA LEU A 185 -16.30 18.24 19.11
C LEU A 185 -17.47 18.68 18.21
N GLY A 186 -18.33 19.54 18.68
CA GLY A 186 -19.48 20.05 17.95
C GLY A 186 -20.59 20.60 18.88
N LEU A 187 -21.72 20.91 18.29
CA LEU A 187 -22.90 21.37 19.05
C LEU A 187 -23.93 20.24 19.14
N GLY A 188 -24.41 20.00 20.35
CA GLY A 188 -25.49 19.04 20.58
C GLY A 188 -26.85 19.56 20.05
N LYS A 189 -27.87 18.68 20.08
CA LYS A 189 -29.25 19.00 19.68
C LYS A 189 -29.89 20.13 20.48
N ASP A 190 -29.35 20.40 21.65
CA ASP A 190 -29.75 21.53 22.54
C ASP A 190 -28.94 22.81 22.26
N GLY A 191 -28.10 22.84 21.23
CA GLY A 191 -27.26 23.97 20.87
C GLY A 191 -26.02 24.16 21.77
N LYS A 192 -25.78 23.28 22.74
CA LYS A 192 -24.62 23.38 23.64
C LYS A 192 -23.40 22.67 23.07
N ALA A 193 -22.22 23.20 23.39
CA ALA A 193 -20.95 22.57 23.05
C ALA A 193 -20.79 21.21 23.72
N VAL A 194 -20.42 20.20 22.96
CA VAL A 194 -20.16 18.85 23.43
C VAL A 194 -18.65 18.58 23.37
N TYR A 195 -18.09 18.15 24.48
CA TYR A 195 -16.68 17.90 24.63
C TYR A 195 -16.37 16.39 24.68
N LEU A 196 -15.11 16.01 24.42
CA LEU A 196 -14.71 14.61 24.50
C LEU A 196 -15.03 13.97 25.85
N ARG A 197 -14.79 14.69 26.96
CA ARG A 197 -15.10 14.23 28.32
C ARG A 197 -16.58 13.86 28.55
N ASP A 198 -17.49 14.46 27.78
CA ASP A 198 -18.94 14.20 27.88
C ASP A 198 -19.32 12.90 27.17
N LEU A 199 -18.49 12.44 26.24
CA LEU A 199 -18.70 11.26 25.39
C LEU A 199 -17.85 10.06 25.79
N TRP A 200 -16.71 10.30 26.47
CA TRP A 200 -15.77 9.23 26.80
C TRP A 200 -16.41 8.20 27.72
N PRO A 201 -16.41 6.89 27.34
CA PRO A 201 -17.04 5.87 28.17
C PRO A 201 -16.23 5.58 29.42
N THR A 202 -16.92 5.29 30.52
CA THR A 202 -16.29 4.87 31.77
C THR A 202 -15.78 3.41 31.68
N ARG A 203 -14.90 3.03 32.61
CA ARG A 203 -14.41 1.65 32.70
C ARG A 203 -15.55 0.67 33.00
N GLU A 204 -16.54 1.10 33.80
CA GLU A 204 -17.72 0.31 34.16
C GLU A 204 -18.60 0.06 32.94
N GLU A 205 -18.87 1.08 32.12
CA GLU A 205 -19.64 0.95 30.87
C GLU A 205 -18.97 -0.05 29.90
N ILE A 206 -17.64 0.08 29.72
CA ILE A 206 -16.88 -0.84 28.88
C ILE A 206 -16.92 -2.25 29.46
N GLY A 207 -16.71 -2.40 30.79
CA GLY A 207 -16.76 -3.70 31.48
C GLY A 207 -18.10 -4.39 31.37
N GLN A 208 -19.21 -3.64 31.47
CA GLN A 208 -20.56 -4.19 31.24
C GLN A 208 -20.78 -4.65 29.80
N ALA A 209 -20.37 -3.83 28.82
CA ALA A 209 -20.45 -4.21 27.41
C ALA A 209 -19.60 -5.46 27.10
N MET A 210 -18.42 -5.59 27.69
CA MET A 210 -17.56 -6.77 27.51
C MET A 210 -18.19 -8.06 28.04
N LYS A 211 -18.92 -8.03 29.16
CA LYS A 211 -19.59 -9.20 29.73
C LYS A 211 -20.67 -9.78 28.80
N SER A 212 -21.36 -8.91 28.06
CA SER A 212 -22.39 -9.32 27.08
C SER A 212 -21.83 -9.68 25.71
N ALA A 213 -20.62 -9.21 25.40
CA ALA A 213 -20.03 -9.29 24.07
C ALA A 213 -19.17 -10.55 23.85
N LEU A 214 -18.46 -11.01 24.87
CA LEU A 214 -17.45 -12.08 24.75
C LEU A 214 -17.99 -13.41 25.27
N GLN A 215 -18.54 -14.19 24.37
CA GLN A 215 -19.05 -15.54 24.63
C GLN A 215 -18.23 -16.55 23.80
N PRO A 216 -17.66 -17.62 24.40
CA PRO A 216 -16.88 -18.63 23.65
C PRO A 216 -17.66 -19.28 22.52
N GLU A 217 -18.97 -19.41 22.66
CA GLU A 217 -19.90 -19.99 21.70
C GLU A 217 -19.95 -19.20 20.40
N VAL A 218 -19.66 -17.89 20.43
CA VAL A 218 -19.60 -17.01 19.25
C VAL A 218 -18.48 -17.48 18.31
N PHE A 219 -17.31 -17.79 18.85
CA PHE A 219 -16.18 -18.29 18.06
C PHE A 219 -16.53 -19.64 17.42
N GLN A 220 -17.12 -20.57 18.17
CA GLN A 220 -17.53 -21.85 17.64
C GLN A 220 -18.57 -21.67 16.53
N ARG A 221 -19.60 -20.84 16.75
CA ARG A 221 -20.65 -20.56 15.78
C ARG A 221 -20.11 -19.95 14.48
N LEU A 222 -19.20 -18.99 14.59
CA LEU A 222 -18.66 -18.25 13.43
C LEU A 222 -17.61 -19.03 12.65
N TYR A 223 -16.90 -20.00 13.27
CA TYR A 223 -15.76 -20.66 12.61
C TYR A 223 -15.90 -22.17 12.45
N ARG A 224 -16.90 -22.82 13.08
CA ARG A 224 -17.10 -24.28 12.97
C ARG A 224 -17.39 -24.74 11.54
N ASP A 225 -18.15 -23.97 10.78
CA ASP A 225 -18.63 -24.36 9.44
C ASP A 225 -18.63 -23.15 8.50
N PHE A 226 -17.48 -22.50 8.40
CA PHE A 226 -17.38 -21.23 7.67
C PHE A 226 -17.60 -21.40 6.16
N SER A 227 -17.39 -22.59 5.61
CA SER A 227 -17.69 -22.89 4.21
C SER A 227 -19.17 -22.72 3.87
N LYS A 228 -20.08 -23.06 4.81
CA LYS A 228 -21.54 -22.87 4.64
C LYS A 228 -22.01 -21.44 4.91
N GLN A 229 -21.17 -20.62 5.55
CA GLN A 229 -21.53 -19.25 5.96
C GLN A 229 -21.28 -18.19 4.89
N ASN A 230 -20.76 -18.58 3.74
CA ASN A 230 -20.52 -17.69 2.62
C ASN A 230 -21.12 -18.25 1.33
N PRO A 231 -22.44 -18.09 1.12
CA PRO A 231 -23.12 -18.59 -0.09
C PRO A 231 -22.47 -18.11 -1.37
N ALA A 232 -22.10 -16.82 -1.46
CA ALA A 232 -21.47 -16.26 -2.63
C ALA A 232 -20.12 -16.92 -2.98
N TRP A 233 -19.37 -17.41 -1.96
CA TRP A 233 -18.16 -18.19 -2.21
C TRP A 233 -18.48 -19.57 -2.83
N ASN A 234 -19.55 -20.22 -2.34
CA ASN A 234 -19.95 -21.54 -2.80
C ASN A 234 -20.59 -21.51 -4.20
N GLU A 235 -21.12 -20.36 -4.62
CA GLU A 235 -21.69 -20.14 -5.94
C GLU A 235 -20.64 -19.90 -7.01
N ILE A 236 -19.37 -19.65 -6.62
CA ILE A 236 -18.28 -19.47 -7.59
C ILE A 236 -18.08 -20.78 -8.38
N PRO A 237 -18.27 -20.79 -9.69
CA PRO A 237 -18.10 -21.99 -10.49
C PRO A 237 -16.62 -22.41 -10.47
N SER A 238 -16.35 -23.61 -9.96
CA SER A 238 -15.03 -24.21 -9.98
C SER A 238 -15.00 -25.40 -10.93
N LYS A 239 -14.02 -25.45 -11.80
CA LYS A 239 -13.76 -26.63 -12.63
C LYS A 239 -12.66 -27.45 -11.97
N PRO A 240 -12.90 -28.70 -11.58
CA PRO A 240 -11.85 -29.57 -11.08
C PRO A 240 -10.83 -29.84 -12.19
N GLY A 241 -9.54 -29.86 -11.83
CA GLY A 241 -8.45 -30.12 -12.78
C GLY A 241 -7.10 -30.04 -12.11
N LEU A 242 -6.05 -30.62 -12.73
CA LEU A 242 -4.68 -30.57 -12.25
C LEU A 242 -4.01 -29.22 -12.53
N THR A 243 -4.54 -28.45 -13.51
CA THR A 243 -4.00 -27.16 -13.92
C THR A 243 -5.09 -26.11 -13.91
N TYR A 244 -4.72 -24.86 -13.58
CA TYR A 244 -5.63 -23.73 -13.64
C TYR A 244 -5.75 -23.23 -15.10
N ALA A 245 -6.99 -22.99 -15.54
CA ALA A 245 -7.26 -22.42 -16.85
C ALA A 245 -7.17 -20.88 -16.78
N TRP A 246 -6.02 -20.34 -17.15
CA TRP A 246 -5.77 -18.90 -17.14
C TRP A 246 -6.62 -18.17 -18.19
N ASP A 247 -7.36 -17.16 -17.77
CA ASP A 247 -8.01 -16.23 -18.67
C ASP A 247 -7.06 -15.09 -19.06
N ARG A 248 -6.54 -15.13 -20.28
CA ARG A 248 -5.61 -14.11 -20.79
C ARG A 248 -6.24 -12.73 -20.94
N LYS A 249 -7.58 -12.62 -20.95
CA LYS A 249 -8.29 -11.34 -21.00
C LYS A 249 -8.53 -10.74 -19.60
N SER A 250 -8.32 -11.51 -18.54
CA SER A 250 -8.48 -10.99 -17.17
C SER A 250 -7.52 -9.84 -16.94
N THR A 251 -8.04 -8.72 -16.43
CA THR A 251 -7.23 -7.57 -16.03
C THR A 251 -6.90 -7.59 -14.53
N TYR A 252 -7.36 -8.61 -13.79
CA TYR A 252 -7.09 -8.80 -12.37
C TYR A 252 -6.13 -9.94 -12.06
N ILE A 253 -6.24 -11.07 -12.77
CA ILE A 253 -5.43 -12.27 -12.52
C ILE A 253 -4.82 -12.73 -13.84
N GLN A 254 -3.50 -12.84 -13.87
CA GLN A 254 -2.73 -13.31 -15.02
C GLN A 254 -1.83 -14.48 -14.61
N GLU A 255 -1.48 -15.31 -15.58
CA GLU A 255 -0.46 -16.34 -15.38
C GLU A 255 0.86 -15.69 -14.94
N PRO A 256 1.42 -16.09 -13.79
CA PRO A 256 2.65 -15.48 -13.28
C PRO A 256 3.86 -15.78 -14.17
N PRO A 257 4.72 -14.79 -14.49
CA PRO A 257 5.83 -14.96 -15.44
C PRO A 257 7.06 -15.64 -14.84
N PHE A 258 7.01 -16.09 -13.57
CA PHE A 258 8.19 -16.55 -12.84
C PHE A 258 8.73 -17.92 -13.29
N PHE A 259 7.94 -18.66 -14.08
CA PHE A 259 8.33 -19.94 -14.68
C PHE A 259 8.46 -19.87 -16.20
N GLU A 260 8.38 -18.68 -16.80
CA GLU A 260 8.67 -18.53 -18.24
C GLU A 260 10.10 -18.99 -18.53
N ASN A 261 10.26 -19.80 -19.58
CA ASN A 261 11.54 -20.40 -19.95
C ASN A 261 12.21 -21.26 -18.84
N PHE A 262 11.40 -21.87 -17.97
CA PHE A 262 11.90 -22.77 -16.93
C PHE A 262 12.64 -23.96 -17.56
N ALA A 263 13.85 -24.23 -17.05
CA ALA A 263 14.64 -25.40 -17.38
C ALA A 263 14.99 -26.18 -16.11
N LEU A 264 15.13 -27.52 -16.22
CA LEU A 264 15.51 -28.38 -15.10
C LEU A 264 16.88 -28.03 -14.52
N GLN A 265 17.82 -27.62 -15.37
CA GLN A 265 19.09 -27.08 -14.91
C GLN A 265 19.03 -25.54 -14.84
N PRO A 266 19.59 -24.94 -13.79
CA PRO A 266 19.69 -23.48 -13.73
C PRO A 266 20.61 -22.98 -14.86
N SER A 267 20.33 -21.77 -15.34
CA SER A 267 21.22 -21.10 -16.30
C SER A 267 22.60 -20.91 -15.66
N PRO A 268 23.70 -21.01 -16.43
CA PRO A 268 25.02 -20.69 -15.92
C PRO A 268 25.07 -19.31 -15.26
N LEU A 269 25.81 -19.22 -14.17
CA LEU A 269 26.01 -17.95 -13.49
C LEU A 269 26.74 -16.99 -14.44
N SER A 270 26.13 -15.86 -14.72
CA SER A 270 26.75 -14.77 -15.48
C SER A 270 26.98 -13.58 -14.56
N GLY A 271 28.18 -13.02 -14.59
CA GLY A 271 28.48 -11.76 -13.91
C GLY A 271 27.55 -10.64 -14.38
N ILE A 272 27.43 -9.58 -13.60
CA ILE A 272 26.69 -8.38 -13.99
C ILE A 272 27.67 -7.46 -14.67
N GLN A 273 27.55 -7.28 -15.98
CA GLN A 273 28.48 -6.51 -16.80
C GLN A 273 27.74 -5.36 -17.49
N SER A 274 28.37 -4.20 -17.51
CA SER A 274 27.89 -3.00 -18.24
C SER A 274 26.44 -2.62 -17.94
N ALA A 275 26.01 -2.81 -16.69
CA ALA A 275 24.67 -2.47 -16.24
C ALA A 275 24.47 -0.96 -16.21
N ARG A 276 23.24 -0.50 -16.50
CA ARG A 276 22.84 0.90 -16.33
C ARG A 276 22.10 1.08 -14.99
N CYS A 277 22.24 2.27 -14.42
CA CYS A 277 21.49 2.64 -13.22
C CYS A 277 20.04 2.98 -13.58
N LEU A 278 19.09 2.31 -12.94
CA LEU A 278 17.67 2.61 -13.12
C LEU A 278 17.18 3.66 -12.11
N GLY A 279 17.84 3.77 -10.97
CA GLY A 279 17.50 4.74 -9.94
C GLY A 279 18.56 4.84 -8.85
N ILE A 280 18.77 6.05 -8.36
CA ILE A 280 19.56 6.36 -7.16
C ILE A 280 18.56 6.88 -6.13
N PHE A 281 18.39 6.17 -5.05
CA PHE A 281 17.41 6.50 -4.02
C PHE A 281 18.11 6.86 -2.70
N GLY A 282 17.51 7.77 -1.95
CA GLY A 282 18.00 8.17 -0.63
C GLY A 282 17.68 7.15 0.47
N ASP A 283 17.80 7.59 1.73
CA ASP A 283 17.52 6.80 2.90
C ASP A 283 16.03 6.49 3.09
N SER A 284 15.74 5.40 3.79
CA SER A 284 14.39 5.00 4.24
C SER A 284 13.35 4.90 3.12
N VAL A 285 13.78 4.51 1.91
CA VAL A 285 12.84 4.22 0.82
C VAL A 285 12.05 2.97 1.17
N THR A 286 10.75 3.16 1.35
CA THR A 286 9.85 2.11 1.83
C THR A 286 9.41 1.16 0.72
N THR A 287 8.92 -0.01 1.10
CA THR A 287 8.26 -0.93 0.16
C THR A 287 7.00 -0.31 -0.48
N ASP A 288 6.39 0.70 0.14
CA ASP A 288 5.28 1.47 -0.45
C ASP A 288 5.75 2.42 -1.55
N HIS A 289 6.97 2.94 -1.46
CA HIS A 289 7.60 3.70 -2.55
C HIS A 289 7.93 2.78 -3.73
N ILE A 290 8.45 1.58 -3.45
CA ILE A 290 8.85 0.63 -4.49
C ILE A 290 7.64 -0.02 -5.16
N SER A 291 6.64 -0.46 -4.37
CA SER A 291 5.44 -1.13 -4.88
C SER A 291 4.18 -0.57 -4.21
N PRO A 292 3.59 0.49 -4.75
CA PRO A 292 2.38 1.10 -4.20
C PRO A 292 1.19 0.14 -4.25
N ALA A 293 0.28 0.26 -3.29
CA ALA A 293 -0.96 -0.52 -3.24
C ALA A 293 -2.22 0.33 -3.50
N GLY A 294 -2.06 1.66 -3.48
CA GLY A 294 -3.16 2.62 -3.66
C GLY A 294 -3.69 2.73 -5.10
N ASN A 295 -4.44 3.78 -5.37
CA ASN A 295 -5.12 4.01 -6.63
C ASN A 295 -4.16 4.11 -7.82
N ILE A 296 -4.61 3.63 -8.98
CA ILE A 296 -3.89 3.68 -10.25
C ILE A 296 -4.28 4.99 -10.97
N LYS A 297 -3.30 5.85 -11.24
CA LYS A 297 -3.53 7.09 -11.98
C LYS A 297 -3.72 6.82 -13.47
N LYS A 298 -4.68 7.51 -14.11
CA LYS A 298 -4.96 7.40 -15.54
C LYS A 298 -3.73 7.67 -16.42
N THR A 299 -2.90 8.61 -16.02
CA THR A 299 -1.69 9.01 -16.76
C THR A 299 -0.46 8.14 -16.47
N SER A 300 -0.58 7.15 -15.58
CA SER A 300 0.52 6.22 -15.28
C SER A 300 0.65 5.13 -16.34
N PRO A 301 1.82 4.47 -16.47
CA PRO A 301 1.98 3.33 -17.36
C PRO A 301 0.96 2.21 -17.10
N ALA A 302 0.57 1.99 -15.84
CA ALA A 302 -0.47 1.02 -15.48
C ALA A 302 -1.86 1.48 -15.93
N GLY A 303 -2.17 2.78 -15.79
CA GLY A 303 -3.43 3.35 -16.28
C GLY A 303 -3.55 3.27 -17.80
N ALA A 304 -2.49 3.61 -18.54
CA ALA A 304 -2.44 3.48 -19.98
C ALA A 304 -2.69 2.02 -20.42
N TYR A 305 -2.01 1.07 -19.77
CA TYR A 305 -2.23 -0.36 -20.02
C TYR A 305 -3.69 -0.79 -19.78
N LEU A 306 -4.31 -0.34 -18.70
CA LEU A 306 -5.71 -0.70 -18.41
C LEU A 306 -6.67 -0.11 -19.45
N ILE A 307 -6.43 1.12 -19.93
CA ILE A 307 -7.21 1.73 -21.03
C ILE A 307 -7.06 0.89 -22.30
N GLU A 308 -5.85 0.47 -22.66
CA GLU A 308 -5.60 -0.42 -23.82
C GLU A 308 -6.34 -1.76 -23.70
N GLN A 309 -6.56 -2.24 -22.44
CA GLN A 309 -7.34 -3.45 -22.17
C GLN A 309 -8.86 -3.18 -22.10
N GLY A 310 -9.33 -1.96 -22.40
CA GLY A 310 -10.74 -1.60 -22.41
C GLY A 310 -11.33 -1.34 -21.01
N VAL A 311 -10.51 -1.17 -19.96
CA VAL A 311 -10.97 -0.85 -18.61
C VAL A 311 -11.17 0.65 -18.50
N PRO A 312 -12.38 1.17 -18.20
CA PRO A 312 -12.60 2.59 -17.98
C PRO A 312 -11.91 3.07 -16.68
N ALA A 313 -11.61 4.37 -16.59
CA ALA A 313 -10.79 4.91 -15.51
C ALA A 313 -11.43 4.75 -14.13
N GLU A 314 -12.75 4.81 -14.04
CA GLU A 314 -13.56 4.58 -12.83
C GLU A 314 -13.43 3.15 -12.30
N ASP A 315 -13.11 2.17 -13.15
CA ASP A 315 -12.96 0.76 -12.81
C ASP A 315 -11.50 0.34 -12.61
N PHE A 316 -10.55 1.26 -12.61
CA PHE A 316 -9.14 0.94 -12.41
C PHE A 316 -8.87 0.26 -11.09
N ASN A 317 -9.60 0.65 -10.05
CA ASN A 317 -9.36 0.18 -8.71
C ASN A 317 -7.92 0.51 -8.23
N SER A 318 -7.32 -0.32 -7.41
CA SER A 318 -5.99 -0.09 -6.84
C SER A 318 -4.97 -1.14 -7.31
N TYR A 319 -3.68 -0.82 -7.19
CA TYR A 319 -2.61 -1.79 -7.36
C TYR A 319 -2.78 -2.99 -6.44
N GLY A 320 -3.23 -2.77 -5.19
CA GLY A 320 -3.50 -3.85 -4.24
C GLY A 320 -4.59 -4.81 -4.71
N ALA A 321 -5.65 -4.31 -5.34
CA ALA A 321 -6.73 -5.13 -5.91
C ALA A 321 -6.27 -5.92 -7.15
N ARG A 322 -5.31 -5.39 -7.92
CA ARG A 322 -4.78 -6.01 -9.14
C ARG A 322 -3.43 -6.72 -8.94
N ARG A 323 -3.04 -7.01 -7.70
CA ARG A 323 -1.75 -7.67 -7.40
C ARG A 323 -1.57 -9.07 -8.01
N GLY A 324 -2.65 -9.68 -8.50
CA GLY A 324 -2.62 -10.92 -9.29
C GLY A 324 -2.30 -10.70 -10.77
N ASN A 325 -2.07 -9.46 -11.22
CA ASN A 325 -1.71 -9.11 -12.59
C ASN A 325 -0.30 -8.48 -12.61
N ASP A 326 0.69 -9.27 -13.03
CA ASP A 326 2.10 -8.85 -13.11
C ASP A 326 2.30 -7.66 -14.05
N ARG A 327 1.50 -7.54 -15.11
CA ARG A 327 1.59 -6.45 -16.09
C ARG A 327 1.23 -5.11 -15.47
N VAL A 328 0.20 -5.09 -14.61
CA VAL A 328 -0.16 -3.90 -13.84
C VAL A 328 0.89 -3.61 -12.77
N MET A 329 1.30 -4.64 -12.01
CA MET A 329 2.22 -4.46 -10.89
C MET A 329 3.62 -4.03 -11.31
N THR A 330 4.14 -4.57 -12.42
CA THR A 330 5.45 -4.15 -12.95
C THR A 330 5.42 -2.70 -13.40
N ARG A 331 4.31 -2.23 -14.00
CA ARG A 331 4.10 -0.83 -14.37
C ARG A 331 3.94 0.09 -13.16
N GLY A 332 3.49 -0.45 -12.03
CA GLY A 332 3.39 0.25 -10.74
C GLY A 332 4.68 0.26 -9.94
N THR A 333 5.67 -0.55 -10.31
CA THR A 333 6.93 -0.60 -9.57
C THR A 333 7.68 0.71 -9.71
N PHE A 334 8.03 1.33 -8.57
CA PHE A 334 8.57 2.68 -8.43
C PHE A 334 7.65 3.82 -8.95
N ALA A 335 6.36 3.56 -9.12
CA ALA A 335 5.40 4.58 -9.58
C ALA A 335 4.77 5.39 -8.43
N ASN A 336 5.26 5.27 -7.20
CA ASN A 336 4.78 6.08 -6.09
C ASN A 336 5.02 7.57 -6.39
N VAL A 337 4.01 8.41 -6.11
CA VAL A 337 4.03 9.84 -6.43
C VAL A 337 5.02 10.66 -5.61
N ARG A 338 5.53 10.09 -4.51
CA ARG A 338 6.48 10.73 -3.58
C ARG A 338 7.89 10.18 -3.66
N ILE A 339 8.13 9.16 -4.50
CA ILE A 339 9.48 8.66 -4.67
C ILE A 339 10.37 9.71 -5.33
N LYS A 340 11.59 9.85 -4.83
CA LYS A 340 12.58 10.78 -5.36
C LYS A 340 13.75 10.00 -5.93
N ASN A 341 13.94 10.11 -7.22
CA ASN A 341 15.11 9.56 -7.89
C ASN A 341 16.20 10.65 -7.97
N LEU A 342 17.28 10.48 -7.23
CA LEU A 342 18.38 11.46 -7.16
C LEU A 342 19.12 11.68 -8.48
N MET A 343 18.88 10.82 -9.48
CA MET A 343 19.32 11.07 -10.87
C MET A 343 18.60 12.27 -11.51
N LEU A 344 17.44 12.68 -10.96
CA LEU A 344 16.62 13.79 -11.44
C LEU A 344 16.30 14.74 -10.27
N PRO A 345 17.24 15.59 -9.85
CA PRO A 345 17.04 16.50 -8.73
C PRO A 345 15.79 17.38 -8.91
N GLY A 346 14.98 17.48 -7.88
CA GLY A 346 13.75 18.28 -7.89
C GLY A 346 12.54 17.62 -8.55
N VAL A 347 12.67 16.40 -9.11
CA VAL A 347 11.55 15.64 -9.69
C VAL A 347 11.04 14.62 -8.68
N GLU A 348 9.75 14.65 -8.39
CA GLU A 348 9.03 13.61 -7.62
C GLU A 348 8.25 12.68 -8.54
N GLY A 349 8.07 11.43 -8.09
CA GLY A 349 7.38 10.39 -8.85
C GLY A 349 8.34 9.45 -9.56
N GLY A 350 7.75 8.45 -10.23
CA GLY A 350 8.47 7.32 -10.82
C GLY A 350 9.17 7.64 -12.14
N MET A 351 10.03 8.65 -12.17
CA MET A 351 10.80 9.09 -13.34
C MET A 351 12.27 8.72 -13.24
N THR A 352 12.92 8.50 -14.37
CA THR A 352 14.37 8.22 -14.45
C THR A 352 14.98 8.74 -15.75
N LEU A 353 16.30 8.70 -15.85
CA LEU A 353 17.05 8.99 -17.07
C LEU A 353 16.88 7.88 -18.10
N ASN A 354 16.70 8.26 -19.36
CA ASN A 354 16.74 7.36 -20.52
C ASN A 354 18.00 7.66 -21.35
N LEU A 355 19.07 6.92 -21.10
CA LEU A 355 20.36 7.15 -21.76
C LEU A 355 20.42 6.53 -23.17
N LEU A 356 19.37 5.84 -23.63
CA LEU A 356 19.30 5.22 -24.96
C LEU A 356 18.75 6.17 -26.03
N ASP A 357 18.02 7.22 -25.62
CA ASP A 357 17.43 8.17 -26.54
C ASP A 357 17.62 9.61 -26.04
N PRO A 358 18.59 10.35 -26.58
CA PRO A 358 18.84 11.75 -26.21
C PRO A 358 17.65 12.69 -26.48
N LYS A 359 16.72 12.32 -27.38
CA LYS A 359 15.51 13.11 -27.68
C LYS A 359 14.44 12.97 -26.59
N LYS A 360 14.52 11.91 -25.79
CA LYS A 360 13.65 11.65 -24.65
C LYS A 360 14.49 11.29 -23.43
N PRO A 361 15.21 12.26 -22.85
CA PRO A 361 16.18 11.97 -21.79
C PRO A 361 15.56 11.52 -20.48
N GLN A 362 14.25 11.71 -20.30
CA GLN A 362 13.51 11.30 -19.12
C GLN A 362 12.27 10.49 -19.51
N LEU A 363 12.07 9.39 -18.83
CA LEU A 363 10.90 8.51 -18.99
C LEU A 363 10.41 8.04 -17.61
N SER A 364 9.21 7.44 -17.60
CA SER A 364 8.83 6.64 -16.44
C SER A 364 9.85 5.52 -16.21
N ILE A 365 10.06 5.14 -14.96
CA ILE A 365 10.98 4.04 -14.62
C ILE A 365 10.61 2.77 -15.40
N PHE A 366 9.30 2.49 -15.55
CA PHE A 366 8.83 1.35 -16.33
C PHE A 366 9.23 1.43 -17.81
N ASP A 367 9.00 2.58 -18.46
CA ASP A 367 9.28 2.72 -19.90
C ASP A 367 10.78 2.70 -20.19
N ALA A 368 11.59 3.35 -19.34
CA ALA A 368 13.05 3.28 -19.43
C ALA A 368 13.55 1.83 -19.26
N ALA A 369 13.06 1.12 -18.24
CA ALA A 369 13.41 -0.27 -18.00
C ALA A 369 13.01 -1.17 -19.19
N ALA A 370 11.84 -0.91 -19.81
CA ALA A 370 11.42 -1.65 -20.99
C ALA A 370 12.36 -1.44 -22.20
N ASN A 371 12.88 -0.20 -22.38
CA ASN A 371 13.86 0.11 -23.42
C ASN A 371 15.20 -0.60 -23.15
N TYR A 372 15.71 -0.56 -21.93
CA TYR A 372 16.94 -1.26 -21.55
C TYR A 372 16.83 -2.78 -21.74
N ARG A 373 15.68 -3.38 -21.36
CA ARG A 373 15.42 -4.82 -21.56
C ARG A 373 15.40 -5.21 -23.04
N LYS A 374 14.77 -4.40 -23.90
CA LYS A 374 14.79 -4.63 -25.36
C LYS A 374 16.21 -4.63 -25.93
N SER A 375 17.11 -3.87 -25.32
CA SER A 375 18.52 -3.79 -25.71
C SER A 375 19.41 -4.80 -24.96
N ASN A 376 18.83 -5.72 -24.16
CA ASN A 376 19.53 -6.69 -23.31
C ASN A 376 20.54 -6.05 -22.33
N ILE A 377 20.30 -4.84 -21.89
CA ILE A 377 21.15 -4.12 -20.94
C ILE A 377 20.68 -4.44 -19.52
N PRO A 378 21.51 -5.04 -18.66
CA PRO A 378 21.15 -5.27 -17.27
C PRO A 378 21.03 -3.96 -16.50
N LEU A 379 20.24 -3.98 -15.43
CA LEU A 379 19.96 -2.80 -14.61
C LEU A 379 20.42 -3.02 -13.17
N VAL A 380 20.85 -1.91 -12.53
CA VAL A 380 21.15 -1.84 -11.10
C VAL A 380 20.40 -0.68 -10.46
N ILE A 381 20.17 -0.80 -9.16
CA ILE A 381 19.65 0.27 -8.31
C ILE A 381 20.68 0.58 -7.25
N LEU A 382 20.88 1.87 -6.97
CA LEU A 382 21.68 2.35 -5.85
C LEU A 382 20.74 2.96 -4.82
N ALA A 383 21.00 2.74 -3.52
CA ALA A 383 20.14 3.25 -2.46
C ALA A 383 20.93 3.61 -1.20
N GLY A 384 20.34 4.43 -0.36
CA GLY A 384 20.86 4.79 0.95
C GLY A 384 20.54 3.76 2.02
N LYS A 385 20.35 4.22 3.26
CA LYS A 385 20.09 3.39 4.43
C LYS A 385 18.66 2.89 4.48
N GLU A 386 18.46 1.73 5.13
CA GLU A 386 17.14 1.13 5.42
C GLU A 386 16.27 0.91 4.16
N TYR A 387 16.91 0.56 3.03
CA TYR A 387 16.19 0.32 1.78
C TYR A 387 15.17 -0.82 1.93
N GLY A 388 13.92 -0.53 1.57
CA GLY A 388 12.81 -1.48 1.65
C GLY A 388 12.13 -1.58 3.01
N THR A 389 12.33 -0.58 3.89
CA THR A 389 11.61 -0.49 5.18
C THR A 389 10.10 -0.43 4.99
N GLY A 390 9.32 -0.69 6.04
CA GLY A 390 7.87 -0.62 6.02
C GLY A 390 7.17 -1.96 5.94
N SER A 391 6.13 -2.09 5.11
CA SER A 391 5.34 -3.31 4.97
C SER A 391 6.11 -4.43 4.25
N SER A 392 5.90 -5.67 4.69
CA SER A 392 6.45 -6.85 4.01
C SER A 392 5.75 -7.10 2.68
N ARG A 393 6.27 -6.54 1.59
CA ARG A 393 5.73 -6.69 0.24
C ARG A 393 6.74 -7.37 -0.66
N ASP A 394 6.44 -8.61 -1.04
CA ASP A 394 7.23 -9.35 -2.03
C ASP A 394 7.17 -8.70 -3.43
N TRP A 395 6.08 -8.02 -3.79
CA TRP A 395 5.99 -7.24 -5.03
C TRP A 395 7.06 -6.16 -5.15
N ALA A 396 7.57 -5.61 -4.05
CA ALA A 396 8.71 -4.70 -4.11
C ALA A 396 9.97 -5.36 -4.71
N ALA A 397 10.17 -6.65 -4.48
CA ALA A 397 11.26 -7.43 -5.08
C ALA A 397 10.86 -8.04 -6.44
N LYS A 398 9.62 -8.55 -6.58
CA LYS A 398 9.10 -9.09 -7.85
C LYS A 398 9.12 -8.05 -8.96
N GLY A 399 8.55 -6.86 -8.70
CA GLY A 399 8.54 -5.77 -9.66
C GLY A 399 9.95 -5.32 -10.04
N THR A 400 10.84 -5.18 -9.07
CA THR A 400 12.27 -4.87 -9.29
C THR A 400 12.91 -5.88 -10.25
N ARG A 401 12.70 -7.20 -10.02
CA ARG A 401 13.17 -8.25 -10.92
C ARG A 401 12.57 -8.15 -12.32
N LEU A 402 11.26 -7.93 -12.41
CA LEU A 402 10.53 -7.87 -13.69
C LEU A 402 10.88 -6.63 -14.52
N LEU A 403 11.34 -5.55 -13.89
CA LEU A 403 11.94 -4.40 -14.59
C LEU A 403 13.32 -4.72 -15.20
N GLY A 404 13.94 -5.85 -14.86
CA GLY A 404 15.26 -6.22 -15.38
C GLY A 404 16.42 -5.86 -14.45
N VAL A 405 16.14 -5.43 -13.22
CA VAL A 405 17.18 -5.16 -12.21
C VAL A 405 17.83 -6.47 -11.77
N ARG A 406 19.15 -6.51 -11.82
CA ARG A 406 19.97 -7.68 -11.45
C ARG A 406 20.59 -7.54 -10.07
N ALA A 407 20.90 -6.32 -9.65
CA ALA A 407 21.44 -6.05 -8.32
C ALA A 407 20.90 -4.74 -7.75
N VAL A 408 20.82 -4.70 -6.42
CA VAL A 408 20.58 -3.48 -5.64
C VAL A 408 21.77 -3.29 -4.72
N VAL A 409 22.44 -2.12 -4.80
CA VAL A 409 23.55 -1.78 -3.91
C VAL A 409 23.09 -0.64 -3.01
N ALA A 410 22.99 -0.89 -1.71
CA ALA A 410 22.47 0.06 -0.71
C ALA A 410 23.48 0.26 0.43
N GLU A 411 23.30 1.31 1.23
CA GLU A 411 24.07 1.43 2.48
C GLU A 411 23.60 0.38 3.50
N SER A 412 22.29 0.16 3.59
CA SER A 412 21.70 -0.93 4.39
C SER A 412 20.31 -1.31 3.88
N PHE A 413 19.85 -2.49 4.26
CA PHE A 413 18.53 -3.02 3.90
C PHE A 413 17.68 -3.27 5.12
N GLU A 414 16.36 -3.11 4.94
CA GLU A 414 15.41 -3.79 5.82
C GLU A 414 15.49 -5.31 5.57
N ARG A 415 15.47 -6.07 6.67
CA ARG A 415 15.75 -7.52 6.66
C ARG A 415 14.84 -8.32 5.72
N ILE A 416 13.53 -8.06 5.76
CA ILE A 416 12.56 -8.83 4.98
C ILE A 416 12.70 -8.49 3.49
N HIS A 417 12.88 -7.21 3.15
CA HIS A 417 13.05 -6.79 1.76
C HIS A 417 14.33 -7.36 1.14
N ARG A 418 15.45 -7.38 1.90
CA ARG A 418 16.68 -8.04 1.47
C ARG A 418 16.43 -9.51 1.12
N SER A 419 15.75 -10.25 2.02
CA SER A 419 15.41 -11.66 1.78
C SER A 419 14.50 -11.85 0.57
N ASN A 420 13.53 -10.93 0.37
CA ASN A 420 12.66 -10.97 -0.80
C ASN A 420 13.42 -10.73 -2.11
N LEU A 421 14.42 -9.83 -2.14
CA LEU A 421 15.29 -9.63 -3.30
C LEU A 421 16.00 -10.92 -3.67
N VAL A 422 16.63 -11.60 -2.71
CA VAL A 422 17.28 -12.90 -2.91
C VAL A 422 16.27 -13.93 -3.41
N GLY A 423 15.11 -14.01 -2.78
CA GLY A 423 14.02 -14.92 -3.17
C GLY A 423 13.52 -14.69 -4.60
N MET A 424 13.71 -13.51 -5.17
CA MET A 424 13.39 -13.18 -6.55
C MET A 424 14.60 -13.25 -7.50
N GLY A 425 15.79 -13.66 -7.03
CA GLY A 425 17.00 -13.75 -7.83
C GLY A 425 17.61 -12.39 -8.18
N VAL A 426 17.37 -11.38 -7.35
CA VAL A 426 18.07 -10.08 -7.40
C VAL A 426 19.16 -10.08 -6.35
N LEU A 427 20.38 -9.70 -6.72
CA LEU A 427 21.54 -9.68 -5.81
C LEU A 427 21.49 -8.42 -4.92
N PRO A 428 21.29 -8.53 -3.61
CA PRO A 428 21.47 -7.40 -2.69
C PRO A 428 22.94 -7.28 -2.31
N CYS A 429 23.49 -6.07 -2.36
CA CYS A 429 24.84 -5.77 -1.91
C CYS A 429 24.83 -4.53 -1.00
N THR A 430 25.77 -4.45 -0.07
CA THR A 430 25.97 -3.24 0.73
C THR A 430 27.29 -2.56 0.40
N PHE A 431 27.24 -1.23 0.38
CA PHE A 431 28.47 -0.41 0.36
C PHE A 431 29.24 -0.59 1.68
N PRO A 432 30.58 -0.39 1.67
CA PRO A 432 31.34 -0.26 2.90
C PRO A 432 30.91 0.99 3.68
N GLU A 433 31.23 1.01 4.96
CA GLU A 433 30.94 2.15 5.83
C GLU A 433 31.53 3.45 5.26
N GLY A 434 30.73 4.52 5.24
CA GLY A 434 31.10 5.83 4.71
C GLY A 434 31.12 5.94 3.19
N VAL A 435 30.84 4.86 2.46
CA VAL A 435 30.75 4.86 0.98
C VAL A 435 29.28 4.76 0.56
N ASN A 436 28.86 5.64 -0.34
CA ASN A 436 27.52 5.64 -0.92
C ASN A 436 27.52 6.34 -2.29
N ALA A 437 26.36 6.43 -2.93
CA ALA A 437 26.24 7.05 -4.24
C ALA A 437 26.71 8.54 -4.24
N GLN A 438 26.51 9.26 -3.15
CA GLN A 438 26.89 10.67 -3.04
C GLN A 438 28.41 10.83 -2.86
N THR A 439 29.03 10.04 -1.96
CA THR A 439 30.49 10.09 -1.75
C THR A 439 31.27 9.67 -2.99
N LEU A 440 30.71 8.72 -3.76
CA LEU A 440 31.21 8.31 -5.06
C LEU A 440 30.81 9.28 -6.19
N LYS A 441 30.06 10.35 -5.92
CA LYS A 441 29.58 11.35 -6.89
C LYS A 441 28.89 10.71 -8.10
N LEU A 442 28.03 9.71 -7.85
CA LEU A 442 27.28 9.03 -8.90
C LEU A 442 26.04 9.85 -9.28
N ASN A 443 25.80 9.99 -10.57
CA ASN A 443 24.66 10.73 -11.12
C ASN A 443 23.73 9.86 -11.99
N GLY A 444 24.08 8.57 -12.17
CA GLY A 444 23.29 7.59 -12.92
C GLY A 444 23.63 7.46 -14.39
N THR A 445 24.59 8.25 -14.92
CA THR A 445 25.07 8.15 -16.31
C THR A 445 26.13 7.06 -16.48
N GLU A 446 26.70 6.61 -15.40
CA GLU A 446 27.75 5.61 -15.33
C GLU A 446 27.28 4.23 -15.83
N THR A 447 28.27 3.38 -16.13
CA THR A 447 28.09 1.96 -16.39
C THR A 447 28.69 1.17 -15.24
N PHE A 448 27.95 0.17 -14.76
CA PHE A 448 28.31 -0.62 -13.58
C PHE A 448 28.57 -2.07 -13.94
N SER A 449 29.64 -2.66 -13.36
CA SER A 449 29.88 -4.10 -13.42
C SER A 449 30.17 -4.61 -12.01
N ILE A 450 29.61 -5.78 -11.66
CA ILE A 450 29.90 -6.47 -10.42
C ILE A 450 30.80 -7.65 -10.76
N GLU A 451 32.07 -7.56 -10.36
CA GLU A 451 33.11 -8.56 -10.55
C GLU A 451 33.14 -9.54 -9.36
N GLY A 452 33.54 -10.79 -9.56
CA GLY A 452 33.58 -11.83 -8.53
C GLY A 452 32.43 -12.86 -8.62
N LEU A 453 31.53 -12.72 -9.59
CA LEU A 453 30.37 -13.62 -9.79
C LEU A 453 30.59 -14.68 -10.90
N SER A 454 31.83 -15.00 -11.24
CA SER A 454 32.15 -16.06 -12.24
C SER A 454 32.02 -17.47 -11.67
N GLN A 455 32.01 -17.59 -10.35
CA GLN A 455 31.83 -18.80 -9.58
C GLN A 455 30.67 -18.60 -8.58
N PRO A 456 30.04 -19.67 -8.06
CA PRO A 456 29.06 -19.55 -6.99
C PRO A 456 29.64 -18.77 -5.80
N PRO A 457 29.02 -17.64 -5.41
CA PRO A 457 29.54 -16.82 -4.32
C PRO A 457 29.41 -17.55 -2.98
N LYS A 458 30.33 -17.28 -2.07
CA LYS A 458 30.15 -17.67 -0.66
C LYS A 458 29.16 -16.72 0.04
N PRO A 459 28.51 -17.17 1.12
CA PRO A 459 27.73 -16.26 1.95
C PRO A 459 28.56 -15.06 2.38
N GLN A 460 28.00 -13.86 2.23
CA GLN A 460 28.63 -12.57 2.57
C GLN A 460 29.98 -12.35 1.87
N GLU A 461 30.12 -12.79 0.63
CA GLU A 461 31.35 -12.61 -0.13
C GLU A 461 31.54 -11.14 -0.52
N LYS A 462 32.80 -10.68 -0.41
CA LYS A 462 33.25 -9.39 -0.91
C LYS A 462 33.36 -9.42 -2.42
N LEU A 463 32.66 -8.52 -3.07
CA LEU A 463 32.64 -8.35 -4.51
C LEU A 463 33.22 -6.98 -4.88
N THR A 464 33.57 -6.80 -6.15
CA THR A 464 34.06 -5.51 -6.64
C THR A 464 33.01 -4.87 -7.52
N LEU A 465 32.55 -3.66 -7.13
CA LEU A 465 31.77 -2.79 -7.99
C LEU A 465 32.73 -1.94 -8.83
N ARG A 466 32.75 -2.22 -10.13
CA ARG A 466 33.47 -1.40 -11.11
C ARG A 466 32.52 -0.36 -11.70
N ILE A 467 32.92 0.88 -11.64
CA ILE A 467 32.17 2.07 -12.08
C ILE A 467 32.92 2.69 -13.25
N GLN A 468 32.30 2.71 -14.42
CA GLN A 468 32.87 3.37 -15.59
C GLN A 468 32.13 4.70 -15.83
N ARG A 469 32.86 5.79 -15.78
CA ARG A 469 32.35 7.15 -15.99
C ARG A 469 32.16 7.45 -17.47
N GLU A 470 31.38 8.47 -17.82
CA GLU A 470 31.18 8.94 -19.19
C GLU A 470 32.49 9.39 -19.85
N ASN A 471 33.43 9.96 -19.08
CA ASN A 471 34.75 10.37 -19.56
C ASN A 471 35.72 9.20 -19.82
N GLY A 472 35.25 7.94 -19.67
CA GLY A 472 36.03 6.74 -19.85
C GLY A 472 36.85 6.32 -18.63
N SER A 473 36.93 7.12 -17.57
CA SER A 473 37.65 6.72 -16.35
C SER A 473 36.91 5.59 -15.62
N THR A 474 37.67 4.75 -14.94
CA THR A 474 37.16 3.61 -14.21
C THR A 474 37.58 3.69 -12.75
N GLU A 475 36.61 3.52 -11.86
CA GLU A 475 36.82 3.40 -10.42
C GLU A 475 36.37 2.02 -9.95
N LYS A 476 36.93 1.54 -8.84
CA LYS A 476 36.55 0.28 -8.20
C LYS A 476 36.30 0.54 -6.71
N THR A 477 35.22 -0.04 -6.19
CA THR A 477 34.96 -0.07 -4.77
C THR A 477 34.55 -1.49 -4.35
N GLU A 478 34.93 -1.89 -3.15
CA GLU A 478 34.48 -3.15 -2.56
C GLU A 478 33.01 -3.00 -2.16
N ILE A 479 32.21 -4.04 -2.38
CA ILE A 479 30.84 -4.18 -1.89
C ILE A 479 30.66 -5.55 -1.24
N LEU A 480 29.78 -5.66 -0.27
CA LEU A 480 29.49 -6.94 0.40
C LEU A 480 28.21 -7.55 -0.16
N SER A 481 28.30 -8.76 -0.69
CA SER A 481 27.12 -9.55 -1.04
C SER A 481 26.29 -9.84 0.21
N ARG A 482 24.98 -9.63 0.11
CA ARG A 482 24.03 -9.90 1.19
C ARG A 482 23.21 -11.17 0.92
N LEU A 483 23.85 -12.16 0.32
CA LEU A 483 23.47 -13.57 0.41
C LEU A 483 24.03 -14.09 1.74
N ASP A 484 23.22 -14.07 2.80
CA ASP A 484 23.73 -14.21 4.17
C ASP A 484 23.87 -15.67 4.60
N THR A 485 23.25 -16.62 3.86
CA THR A 485 23.28 -18.06 4.18
C THR A 485 23.54 -18.92 2.94
N PRO A 486 24.04 -20.17 3.10
CA PRO A 486 24.23 -21.09 1.97
C PRO A 486 22.93 -21.34 1.16
N VAL A 487 21.79 -21.43 1.82
CA VAL A 487 20.51 -21.65 1.12
C VAL A 487 20.10 -20.45 0.29
N GLU A 488 20.44 -19.23 0.70
CA GLU A 488 20.19 -18.02 -0.10
C GLU A 488 21.09 -17.97 -1.34
N VAL A 489 22.30 -18.49 -1.25
CA VAL A 489 23.16 -18.68 -2.42
C VAL A 489 22.49 -19.61 -3.42
N GLU A 490 21.95 -20.74 -2.96
CA GLU A 490 21.20 -21.66 -3.83
C GLU A 490 19.99 -20.97 -4.47
N TYR A 491 19.21 -20.18 -3.72
CA TYR A 491 18.10 -19.41 -4.31
C TYR A 491 18.57 -18.48 -5.41
N TYR A 492 19.65 -17.76 -5.18
CA TYR A 492 20.21 -16.85 -6.18
C TYR A 492 20.70 -17.58 -7.43
N LEU A 493 21.45 -18.68 -7.27
CA LEU A 493 21.96 -19.50 -8.38
C LEU A 493 20.84 -20.09 -9.24
N HIS A 494 19.71 -20.40 -8.62
CA HIS A 494 18.54 -20.94 -9.32
C HIS A 494 17.64 -19.85 -9.92
N GLY A 495 17.98 -18.55 -9.77
CA GLY A 495 17.20 -17.43 -10.26
C GLY A 495 15.99 -17.07 -9.38
N GLY A 496 15.97 -17.56 -8.15
CA GLY A 496 14.97 -17.29 -7.12
C GLY A 496 14.45 -18.55 -6.42
N ILE A 497 13.71 -18.35 -5.33
CA ILE A 497 13.19 -19.45 -4.50
C ILE A 497 12.17 -20.31 -5.27
N LEU A 498 11.33 -19.73 -6.13
CA LEU A 498 10.30 -20.47 -6.85
C LEU A 498 10.90 -21.48 -7.84
N PRO A 499 11.84 -21.11 -8.73
CA PRO A 499 12.51 -22.08 -9.59
C PRO A 499 13.35 -23.10 -8.81
N TYR A 500 13.97 -22.68 -7.70
CA TYR A 500 14.70 -23.60 -6.82
C TYR A 500 13.78 -24.72 -6.28
N VAL A 501 12.66 -24.33 -5.64
CA VAL A 501 11.72 -25.30 -5.06
C VAL A 501 11.10 -26.19 -6.14
N LEU A 502 10.74 -25.64 -7.31
CA LEU A 502 10.20 -26.43 -8.41
C LEU A 502 11.20 -27.49 -8.89
N ARG A 503 12.49 -27.14 -9.03
CA ARG A 503 13.53 -28.12 -9.38
C ARG A 503 13.68 -29.21 -8.32
N GLN A 504 13.62 -28.86 -7.03
CA GLN A 504 13.67 -29.84 -5.94
C GLN A 504 12.47 -30.80 -5.98
N ILE A 505 11.28 -30.34 -6.36
CA ILE A 505 10.09 -31.20 -6.50
C ILE A 505 10.25 -32.14 -7.70
N LEU A 506 10.74 -31.63 -8.83
CA LEU A 506 10.88 -32.39 -10.08
C LEU A 506 12.07 -33.34 -10.07
N SER A 507 13.03 -33.20 -9.16
CA SER A 507 14.19 -34.10 -9.01
C SER A 507 13.93 -35.27 -8.05
N ARG A 508 12.79 -35.33 -7.41
CA ARG A 508 12.31 -36.44 -6.57
C ARG A 508 11.56 -37.47 -7.39
#